data_a9de5a0f2dad623a0ea64844bc492017
#
_entry.id   a9de5a0f2dad623a0ea64844bc492017
#
_cell.length_a   1.000
_cell.length_b   1.000
_cell.length_c   1.000
_cell.angle_alpha   90.00
_cell.angle_beta   90.00
_cell.angle_gamma   90.00
#
_symmetry.space_group_name_H-M   'P 1'
#
loop_
_entity.id
_entity.type
_entity.pdbx_description
1 polymer ?
#
loop_
_entity_poly.entity_id
_entity_poly.type
_entity_poly.pdbx_seq_one_letter_code
_entity_poly.pdbx_strand_id
1 'polypeptide(L)'
;MATAKEKLVVIGNGMAGISTVEQILKLTSKFEITVFGSEPHPNYNRIMLSYVLEGSKTIDDIILNDLNWYRDNGITLHTGTAVARIDKETKEVVTEDGQRVPYDKVLIATGSTSFILPIPGSDKEGVVGFRDISDCEQMIQAAKTCRKAAVIGGGLLGLEAAKGLVQLGMDVTVVHLMEDLMERQLDHQAAGMLKAELERQGIKFKMGAQTTELLGGSRVSGLRFADGTELEAEFVVMAVGIKPNVAVAKASGIEVNRGIVVNDYLQTSLEGVYSVGECTEHRGVCYGLVAPLFEQGMVLAKHISGVETAPYAGSSFRPS
;
A
#
# COMPACT_ATOMS: atom_id res chain seq x y z
N MET A 1 -4.36 -43.31 -2.10
CA MET A 1 -4.44 -42.34 -3.18
C MET A 1 -4.20 -40.97 -2.56
N ALA A 2 -3.23 -40.20 -3.05
CA ALA A 2 -3.06 -38.82 -2.56
C ALA A 2 -4.33 -38.06 -2.93
N THR A 3 -5.00 -37.44 -1.95
CA THR A 3 -6.12 -36.55 -2.19
C THR A 3 -5.62 -35.36 -3.01
N ALA A 4 -6.36 -34.99 -4.06
CA ALA A 4 -6.03 -33.79 -4.84
C ALA A 4 -5.94 -32.57 -3.91
N LYS A 5 -4.92 -31.74 -4.10
CA LYS A 5 -4.76 -30.52 -3.29
C LYS A 5 -5.87 -29.52 -3.61
N GLU A 6 -6.35 -28.79 -2.60
CA GLU A 6 -7.25 -27.65 -2.79
C GLU A 6 -6.49 -26.48 -3.43
N LYS A 7 -7.09 -25.82 -4.41
CA LYS A 7 -6.49 -24.66 -5.11
C LYS A 7 -6.75 -23.38 -4.32
N LEU A 8 -5.68 -22.79 -3.80
CA LEU A 8 -5.71 -21.48 -3.14
C LEU A 8 -5.10 -20.43 -4.07
N VAL A 9 -5.91 -19.47 -4.50
CA VAL A 9 -5.44 -18.32 -5.29
C VAL A 9 -5.32 -17.12 -4.36
N VAL A 10 -4.15 -16.47 -4.37
CA VAL A 10 -3.85 -15.26 -3.60
C VAL A 10 -3.75 -14.08 -4.55
N ILE A 11 -4.56 -13.05 -4.34
CA ILE A 11 -4.59 -11.83 -5.15
C ILE A 11 -3.89 -10.73 -4.36
N GLY A 12 -2.67 -10.43 -4.72
CA GLY A 12 -1.79 -9.50 -4.05
C GLY A 12 -0.55 -10.19 -3.46
N ASN A 13 0.62 -9.75 -3.91
CA ASN A 13 1.93 -10.28 -3.50
C ASN A 13 2.60 -9.39 -2.44
N GLY A 14 1.81 -8.70 -1.62
CA GLY A 14 2.28 -7.82 -0.55
C GLY A 14 2.51 -8.54 0.77
N MET A 15 2.96 -7.76 1.78
CA MET A 15 3.35 -8.28 3.10
C MET A 15 2.25 -9.07 3.79
N ALA A 16 1.00 -8.60 3.76
CA ALA A 16 -0.12 -9.28 4.43
C ALA A 16 -0.47 -10.63 3.78
N GLY A 17 -0.56 -10.66 2.45
CA GLY A 17 -0.87 -11.88 1.69
C GLY A 17 0.19 -12.95 1.87
N ILE A 18 1.45 -12.61 1.68
CA ILE A 18 2.54 -13.58 1.74
C ILE A 18 2.83 -14.02 3.18
N SER A 19 2.74 -13.13 4.17
CA SER A 19 2.80 -13.55 5.57
C SER A 19 1.70 -14.56 5.92
N THR A 20 0.49 -14.39 5.37
CA THR A 20 -0.60 -15.37 5.54
C THR A 20 -0.23 -16.70 4.88
N VAL A 21 0.33 -16.69 3.67
CA VAL A 21 0.81 -17.90 2.98
C VAL A 21 1.89 -18.61 3.80
N GLU A 22 2.86 -17.89 4.35
CA GLU A 22 3.87 -18.45 5.22
C GLU A 22 3.28 -19.20 6.44
N GLN A 23 2.23 -18.61 7.06
CA GLN A 23 1.55 -19.28 8.17
C GLN A 23 0.78 -20.52 7.69
N ILE A 24 0.14 -20.48 6.51
CA ILE A 24 -0.52 -21.65 5.92
C ILE A 24 0.47 -22.79 5.69
N LEU A 25 1.63 -22.52 5.10
CA LEU A 25 2.67 -23.50 4.82
C LEU A 25 3.19 -24.20 6.08
N LYS A 26 3.21 -23.50 7.23
CA LYS A 26 3.58 -24.07 8.54
C LYS A 26 2.52 -25.02 9.10
N LEU A 27 1.25 -24.84 8.72
CA LEU A 27 0.12 -25.57 9.28
C LEU A 27 -0.33 -26.74 8.43
N THR A 28 -0.17 -26.69 7.12
CA THR A 28 -0.71 -27.69 6.20
C THR A 28 -0.02 -27.67 4.84
N SER A 29 0.00 -28.82 4.17
CA SER A 29 0.46 -28.99 2.78
C SER A 29 -0.71 -29.29 1.81
N LYS A 30 -1.96 -29.08 2.25
CA LYS A 30 -3.14 -29.46 1.47
C LYS A 30 -3.43 -28.54 0.28
N PHE A 31 -2.80 -27.36 0.22
CA PHE A 31 -3.06 -26.38 -0.83
C PHE A 31 -2.05 -26.45 -1.99
N GLU A 32 -2.56 -26.27 -3.20
CA GLU A 32 -1.80 -25.84 -4.37
C GLU A 32 -1.98 -24.32 -4.46
N ILE A 33 -0.89 -23.56 -4.30
CA ILE A 33 -0.96 -22.11 -4.12
C ILE A 33 -0.51 -21.39 -5.38
N THR A 34 -1.36 -20.48 -5.90
CA THR A 34 -1.04 -19.54 -6.96
C THR A 34 -1.16 -18.11 -6.43
N VAL A 35 -0.14 -17.28 -6.67
CA VAL A 35 -0.09 -15.89 -6.22
C VAL A 35 -0.02 -14.96 -7.44
N PHE A 36 -0.88 -13.93 -7.47
CA PHE A 36 -0.84 -12.86 -8.46
C PHE A 36 -0.38 -11.55 -7.82
N GLY A 37 0.64 -10.93 -8.39
CA GLY A 37 1.11 -9.59 -8.03
C GLY A 37 1.04 -8.65 -9.21
N SER A 38 0.42 -7.48 -9.08
CA SER A 38 0.37 -6.46 -10.13
C SER A 38 1.72 -5.80 -10.38
N GLU A 39 2.59 -5.75 -9.37
CA GLU A 39 3.96 -5.26 -9.49
C GLU A 39 4.89 -6.35 -10.06
N PRO A 40 5.94 -5.97 -10.84
CA PRO A 40 6.89 -6.91 -11.44
C PRO A 40 7.94 -7.44 -10.45
N HIS A 41 7.69 -7.35 -9.16
CA HIS A 41 8.62 -7.68 -8.09
C HIS A 41 8.11 -8.85 -7.23
N PRO A 42 9.03 -9.67 -6.63
CA PRO A 42 8.65 -10.57 -5.55
C PRO A 42 8.24 -9.75 -4.32
N ASN A 43 7.79 -10.44 -3.25
CA ASN A 43 7.35 -9.78 -2.02
C ASN A 43 8.48 -8.98 -1.37
N TYR A 44 8.23 -7.73 -1.06
CA TYR A 44 9.20 -6.82 -0.44
C TYR A 44 8.60 -6.04 0.74
N ASN A 45 9.48 -5.50 1.60
CA ASN A 45 9.12 -4.70 2.74
C ASN A 45 8.88 -3.24 2.34
N ARG A 46 7.60 -2.85 2.17
CA ARG A 46 7.22 -1.48 1.78
C ARG A 46 7.64 -0.41 2.79
N ILE A 47 7.78 -0.76 4.08
CA ILE A 47 8.22 0.18 5.11
C ILE A 47 9.65 0.67 4.83
N MET A 48 10.43 -0.15 4.13
CA MET A 48 11.84 0.14 3.83
C MET A 48 12.03 0.99 2.56
N LEU A 49 10.95 1.40 1.87
CA LEU A 49 11.05 2.24 0.67
C LEU A 49 11.69 3.60 0.96
N SER A 50 11.48 4.18 2.15
CA SER A 50 12.17 5.41 2.56
C SER A 50 13.69 5.25 2.60
N TYR A 51 14.20 4.08 3.01
CA TYR A 51 15.64 3.78 2.99
C TYR A 51 16.19 3.57 1.57
N VAL A 52 15.36 3.06 0.65
CA VAL A 52 15.73 2.99 -0.77
C VAL A 52 15.78 4.38 -1.38
N LEU A 53 14.79 5.22 -1.08
CA LEU A 53 14.74 6.60 -1.56
C LEU A 53 15.95 7.43 -1.08
N GLU A 54 16.35 7.28 0.17
CA GLU A 54 17.53 7.96 0.73
C GLU A 54 18.86 7.32 0.34
N GLY A 55 18.86 6.20 -0.40
CA GLY A 55 20.04 5.53 -0.92
C GLY A 55 20.82 4.68 0.08
N SER A 56 20.30 4.45 1.30
CA SER A 56 20.94 3.59 2.31
C SER A 56 20.65 2.11 2.10
N LYS A 57 19.66 1.76 1.25
CA LYS A 57 19.32 0.40 0.82
C LYS A 57 19.06 0.34 -0.67
N THR A 58 19.25 -0.84 -1.24
CA THR A 58 18.84 -1.16 -2.61
C THR A 58 17.45 -1.84 -2.58
N ILE A 59 16.83 -2.01 -3.75
CA ILE A 59 15.58 -2.77 -3.88
C ILE A 59 15.80 -4.22 -3.43
N ASP A 60 16.94 -4.82 -3.76
CA ASP A 60 17.25 -6.21 -3.37
C ASP A 60 17.36 -6.36 -1.84
N ASP A 61 17.83 -5.33 -1.12
CA ASP A 61 17.95 -5.37 0.35
C ASP A 61 16.60 -5.39 1.07
N ILE A 62 15.52 -5.02 0.39
CA ILE A 62 14.18 -4.97 0.97
C ILE A 62 13.29 -6.14 0.56
N ILE A 63 13.78 -7.04 -0.32
CA ILE A 63 13.05 -8.25 -0.69
C ILE A 63 12.92 -9.16 0.55
N LEU A 64 11.70 -9.59 0.85
CA LEU A 64 11.39 -10.49 1.96
C LEU A 64 11.42 -11.95 1.52
N ASN A 65 10.81 -12.25 0.39
CA ASN A 65 10.73 -13.59 -0.19
C ASN A 65 11.15 -13.50 -1.65
N ASP A 66 12.33 -14.00 -1.99
CA ASP A 66 12.85 -14.00 -3.34
C ASP A 66 12.15 -15.06 -4.24
N LEU A 67 12.42 -15.06 -5.53
CA LEU A 67 11.79 -15.99 -6.47
C LEU A 67 12.13 -17.46 -6.16
N ASN A 68 13.28 -17.72 -5.52
CA ASN A 68 13.66 -19.07 -5.09
C ASN A 68 12.75 -19.56 -3.96
N TRP A 69 12.42 -18.68 -3.03
CA TRP A 69 11.50 -19.01 -1.94
C TRP A 69 10.15 -19.52 -2.46
N TYR A 70 9.55 -18.85 -3.47
CA TYR A 70 8.28 -19.31 -4.07
C TYR A 70 8.44 -20.69 -4.71
N ARG A 71 9.47 -20.88 -5.50
CA ARG A 71 9.75 -22.16 -6.17
C ARG A 71 9.96 -23.29 -5.16
N ASP A 72 10.76 -23.05 -4.15
CA ASP A 72 11.14 -24.07 -3.15
C ASP A 72 9.95 -24.46 -2.25
N ASN A 73 8.95 -23.58 -2.12
CA ASN A 73 7.68 -23.87 -1.45
C ASN A 73 6.57 -24.36 -2.39
N GLY A 74 6.85 -24.58 -3.66
CA GLY A 74 5.88 -25.08 -4.65
C GLY A 74 4.76 -24.08 -4.96
N ILE A 75 5.03 -22.78 -4.86
CA ILE A 75 4.08 -21.70 -5.12
C ILE A 75 4.27 -21.21 -6.57
N THR A 76 3.18 -21.14 -7.33
CA THR A 76 3.17 -20.49 -8.64
C THR A 76 2.99 -19.00 -8.47
N LEU A 77 4.03 -18.20 -8.76
CA LEU A 77 3.97 -16.74 -8.69
C LEU A 77 3.86 -16.12 -10.08
N HIS A 78 2.86 -15.25 -10.27
CA HIS A 78 2.70 -14.38 -11.43
C HIS A 78 2.97 -12.93 -11.00
N THR A 79 4.13 -12.39 -11.34
CA THR A 79 4.46 -10.96 -11.15
C THR A 79 4.00 -10.14 -12.35
N GLY A 80 3.74 -8.85 -12.17
CA GLY A 80 3.27 -7.96 -13.24
C GLY A 80 1.89 -8.35 -13.79
N THR A 81 1.10 -9.14 -13.05
CA THR A 81 -0.17 -9.69 -13.50
C THR A 81 -1.29 -9.23 -12.55
N ALA A 82 -2.10 -8.30 -13.03
CA ALA A 82 -3.25 -7.80 -12.28
C ALA A 82 -4.48 -8.70 -12.48
N VAL A 83 -5.20 -8.95 -11.39
CA VAL A 83 -6.47 -9.66 -11.41
C VAL A 83 -7.60 -8.65 -11.58
N ALA A 84 -8.47 -8.92 -12.55
CA ALA A 84 -9.65 -8.08 -12.84
C ALA A 84 -10.85 -8.44 -11.95
N ARG A 85 -11.16 -9.72 -11.80
CA ARG A 85 -12.32 -10.18 -11.02
C ARG A 85 -12.22 -11.66 -10.63
N ILE A 86 -13.10 -12.05 -9.72
CA ILE A 86 -13.37 -13.44 -9.34
C ILE A 86 -14.71 -13.81 -9.98
N ASP A 87 -14.71 -14.84 -10.82
CA ASP A 87 -15.90 -15.38 -11.46
C ASP A 87 -16.46 -16.49 -10.55
N LYS A 88 -17.54 -16.17 -9.83
CA LYS A 88 -18.15 -17.10 -8.87
C LYS A 88 -18.90 -18.25 -9.53
N GLU A 89 -19.37 -18.06 -10.77
CA GLU A 89 -20.15 -19.08 -11.51
C GLU A 89 -19.23 -20.18 -12.03
N THR A 90 -18.08 -19.81 -12.57
CA THR A 90 -17.09 -20.77 -13.09
C THR A 90 -16.05 -21.18 -12.05
N LYS A 91 -16.04 -20.52 -10.87
CA LYS A 91 -15.00 -20.65 -9.84
C LYS A 91 -13.59 -20.42 -10.39
N GLU A 92 -13.40 -19.31 -11.08
CA GLU A 92 -12.12 -18.92 -11.66
C GLU A 92 -11.76 -17.48 -11.27
N VAL A 93 -10.48 -17.24 -11.02
CA VAL A 93 -9.91 -15.90 -10.97
C VAL A 93 -9.55 -15.51 -12.39
N VAL A 94 -9.95 -14.30 -12.80
CA VAL A 94 -9.74 -13.77 -14.15
C VAL A 94 -8.80 -12.58 -14.07
N THR A 95 -7.69 -12.61 -14.78
CA THR A 95 -6.70 -11.53 -14.87
C THR A 95 -7.12 -10.48 -15.91
N GLU A 96 -6.47 -9.31 -15.90
CA GLU A 96 -6.77 -8.24 -16.87
C GLU A 96 -6.41 -8.63 -18.31
N ASP A 97 -5.39 -9.48 -18.49
CA ASP A 97 -4.99 -10.05 -19.80
C ASP A 97 -5.84 -11.25 -20.24
N GLY A 98 -6.85 -11.63 -19.43
CA GLY A 98 -7.84 -12.67 -19.76
C GLY A 98 -7.45 -14.09 -19.36
N GLN A 99 -6.34 -14.30 -18.63
CA GLN A 99 -6.02 -15.62 -18.08
C GLN A 99 -7.09 -16.02 -17.06
N ARG A 100 -7.46 -17.32 -17.03
CA ARG A 100 -8.42 -17.89 -16.09
C ARG A 100 -7.76 -18.99 -15.29
N VAL A 101 -7.85 -18.89 -13.95
CA VAL A 101 -7.25 -19.83 -13.01
C VAL A 101 -8.31 -20.35 -12.04
N PRO A 102 -8.58 -21.65 -12.03
CA PRO A 102 -9.59 -22.24 -11.15
C PRO A 102 -9.15 -22.16 -9.68
N TYR A 103 -10.13 -22.01 -8.77
CA TYR A 103 -9.90 -21.97 -7.34
C TYR A 103 -10.93 -22.78 -6.54
N ASP A 104 -10.49 -23.25 -5.38
CA ASP A 104 -11.36 -23.72 -4.30
C ASP A 104 -11.49 -22.65 -3.22
N LYS A 105 -10.42 -21.87 -2.98
CA LYS A 105 -10.38 -20.72 -2.08
C LYS A 105 -9.63 -19.53 -2.72
N VAL A 106 -10.05 -18.32 -2.38
CA VAL A 106 -9.36 -17.09 -2.77
C VAL A 106 -9.02 -16.26 -1.55
N LEU A 107 -7.80 -15.73 -1.50
CA LEU A 107 -7.37 -14.71 -0.56
C LEU A 107 -7.14 -13.39 -1.30
N ILE A 108 -7.93 -12.37 -1.00
CA ILE A 108 -7.73 -11.00 -1.50
C ILE A 108 -6.83 -10.27 -0.51
N ALA A 109 -5.66 -9.85 -0.97
CA ALA A 109 -4.66 -9.11 -0.21
C ALA A 109 -4.08 -7.95 -1.04
N THR A 110 -4.96 -7.24 -1.74
CA THR A 110 -4.63 -6.18 -2.72
C THR A 110 -4.11 -4.88 -2.09
N GLY A 111 -4.12 -4.77 -0.77
CA GLY A 111 -3.57 -3.65 -0.04
C GLY A 111 -4.29 -2.32 -0.30
N SER A 112 -3.52 -1.26 -0.48
CA SER A 112 -4.03 0.09 -0.70
C SER A 112 -3.17 0.83 -1.73
N THR A 113 -3.72 1.93 -2.27
CA THR A 113 -3.02 2.87 -3.14
C THR A 113 -2.87 4.22 -2.44
N SER A 114 -1.91 5.04 -2.87
CA SER A 114 -1.81 6.44 -2.43
C SER A 114 -3.10 7.18 -2.75
N PHE A 115 -3.57 7.98 -1.80
CA PHE A 115 -4.70 8.87 -2.06
C PHE A 115 -4.19 10.12 -2.78
N ILE A 116 -4.56 10.25 -4.05
CA ILE A 116 -4.29 11.44 -4.84
C ILE A 116 -5.45 12.41 -4.67
N LEU A 117 -5.16 13.65 -4.23
CA LEU A 117 -6.18 14.68 -4.06
C LEU A 117 -6.88 14.95 -5.40
N PRO A 118 -8.23 14.93 -5.44
CA PRO A 118 -8.98 15.20 -6.65
C PRO A 118 -9.08 16.71 -6.92
N ILE A 119 -7.93 17.36 -7.09
CA ILE A 119 -7.81 18.79 -7.41
C ILE A 119 -7.34 18.96 -8.86
N PRO A 120 -7.65 20.09 -9.53
CA PRO A 120 -7.18 20.38 -10.87
C PRO A 120 -5.65 20.19 -10.98
N GLY A 121 -5.23 19.46 -12.00
CA GLY A 121 -3.81 19.20 -12.29
C GLY A 121 -3.17 18.04 -11.53
N SER A 122 -3.94 17.30 -10.74
CA SER A 122 -3.41 16.11 -10.03
C SER A 122 -2.99 14.94 -10.94
N ASP A 123 -3.37 14.99 -12.20
CA ASP A 123 -3.03 14.05 -13.26
C ASP A 123 -1.82 14.48 -14.12
N LYS A 124 -1.21 15.63 -13.82
CA LYS A 124 -0.04 16.12 -14.56
C LYS A 124 1.18 15.23 -14.35
N GLU A 125 2.03 15.19 -15.37
CA GLU A 125 3.37 14.60 -15.25
C GLU A 125 4.15 15.26 -14.10
N GLY A 126 4.87 14.45 -13.32
CA GLY A 126 5.62 14.92 -12.15
C GLY A 126 4.80 14.96 -10.86
N VAL A 127 3.56 14.44 -10.87
CA VAL A 127 2.74 14.24 -9.67
C VAL A 127 2.68 12.76 -9.36
N VAL A 128 3.15 12.36 -8.17
CA VAL A 128 3.22 10.95 -7.76
C VAL A 128 2.73 10.75 -6.33
N GLY A 129 2.44 9.51 -5.96
CA GLY A 129 2.34 9.08 -4.57
C GLY A 129 3.70 8.73 -3.97
N PHE A 130 3.68 8.06 -2.80
CA PHE A 130 4.84 7.35 -2.26
C PHE A 130 4.35 6.08 -1.61
N ARG A 131 4.28 5.00 -2.38
CA ARG A 131 3.66 3.76 -1.93
C ARG A 131 4.38 2.49 -2.36
N ASP A 132 4.99 2.48 -3.53
CA ASP A 132 5.62 1.30 -4.13
C ASP A 132 6.99 1.63 -4.74
N ILE A 133 7.63 0.60 -5.28
CA ILE A 133 8.97 0.73 -5.90
C ILE A 133 8.91 1.69 -7.08
N SER A 134 7.86 1.66 -7.89
CA SER A 134 7.70 2.56 -9.05
C SER A 134 7.64 4.03 -8.63
N ASP A 135 6.92 4.34 -7.56
CA ASP A 135 6.89 5.69 -6.98
C ASP A 135 8.31 6.13 -6.57
N CYS A 136 9.03 5.24 -5.87
CA CYS A 136 10.39 5.50 -5.40
C CYS A 136 11.35 5.74 -6.59
N GLU A 137 11.27 4.93 -7.63
CA GLU A 137 12.08 5.08 -8.85
C GLU A 137 11.78 6.40 -9.57
N GLN A 138 10.51 6.79 -9.67
CA GLN A 138 10.10 8.08 -10.24
C GLN A 138 10.67 9.26 -9.43
N MET A 139 10.66 9.19 -8.10
CA MET A 139 11.24 10.20 -7.22
C MET A 139 12.77 10.31 -7.42
N ILE A 140 13.48 9.18 -7.47
CA ILE A 140 14.93 9.12 -7.72
C ILE A 140 15.25 9.68 -9.11
N GLN A 141 14.46 9.35 -10.12
CA GLN A 141 14.67 9.85 -11.47
C GLN A 141 14.38 11.36 -11.58
N ALA A 142 13.31 11.84 -10.91
CA ALA A 142 12.99 13.27 -10.88
C ALA A 142 14.12 14.11 -10.25
N ALA A 143 14.76 13.61 -9.20
CA ALA A 143 15.88 14.30 -8.55
C ALA A 143 17.09 14.54 -9.47
N LYS A 144 17.20 13.81 -10.59
CA LYS A 144 18.29 14.03 -11.58
C LYS A 144 18.02 15.24 -12.50
N THR A 145 16.76 15.64 -12.66
CA THR A 145 16.35 16.65 -13.65
C THR A 145 15.60 17.83 -13.04
N CYS A 146 14.96 17.64 -11.90
CA CYS A 146 14.20 18.65 -11.17
C CYS A 146 15.00 19.15 -9.97
N ARG A 147 14.82 20.42 -9.61
CA ARG A 147 15.48 21.03 -8.46
C ARG A 147 14.54 21.28 -7.30
N LYS A 148 13.29 21.63 -7.59
CA LYS A 148 12.27 22.00 -6.58
C LYS A 148 11.19 20.94 -6.49
N ALA A 149 10.96 20.44 -5.29
CA ALA A 149 9.87 19.51 -5.02
C ALA A 149 8.94 20.02 -3.92
N ALA A 150 7.67 19.72 -4.04
CA ALA A 150 6.72 19.88 -2.97
C ALA A 150 6.20 18.51 -2.51
N VAL A 151 6.07 18.34 -1.20
CA VAL A 151 5.42 17.16 -0.60
C VAL A 151 4.14 17.61 0.08
N ILE A 152 3.00 17.17 -0.40
CA ILE A 152 1.70 17.47 0.21
C ILE A 152 1.39 16.41 1.25
N GLY A 153 1.38 16.80 2.52
CA GLY A 153 1.16 15.94 3.68
C GLY A 153 2.32 15.94 4.67
N GLY A 154 2.05 16.36 5.91
CA GLY A 154 3.01 16.43 7.02
C GLY A 154 2.94 15.23 7.98
N GLY A 155 2.38 14.11 7.53
CA GLY A 155 2.43 12.84 8.24
C GLY A 155 3.75 12.08 8.02
N LEU A 156 3.92 10.93 8.68
CA LEU A 156 5.16 10.14 8.68
C LEU A 156 5.69 9.91 7.25
N LEU A 157 4.87 9.38 6.37
CA LEU A 157 5.29 9.03 5.00
C LEU A 157 5.68 10.26 4.17
N GLY A 158 5.00 11.40 4.36
CA GLY A 158 5.36 12.65 3.70
C GLY A 158 6.68 13.20 4.19
N LEU A 159 6.96 13.12 5.49
CA LEU A 159 8.24 13.55 6.05
C LEU A 159 9.41 12.65 5.63
N GLU A 160 9.18 11.33 5.52
CA GLU A 160 10.15 10.38 4.97
C GLU A 160 10.44 10.67 3.49
N ALA A 161 9.40 10.92 2.69
CA ALA A 161 9.55 11.32 1.28
C ALA A 161 10.34 12.62 1.14
N ALA A 162 10.02 13.64 1.93
CA ALA A 162 10.71 14.91 1.93
C ALA A 162 12.19 14.78 2.30
N LYS A 163 12.49 13.99 3.34
CA LYS A 163 13.87 13.71 3.74
C LYS A 163 14.65 13.02 2.63
N GLY A 164 14.07 11.98 2.01
CA GLY A 164 14.72 11.28 0.89
C GLY A 164 15.03 12.20 -0.28
N LEU A 165 14.08 13.07 -0.66
CA LEU A 165 14.29 14.04 -1.75
C LEU A 165 15.35 15.09 -1.42
N VAL A 166 15.44 15.56 -0.16
CA VAL A 166 16.53 16.47 0.28
C VAL A 166 17.88 15.76 0.18
N GLN A 167 17.98 14.49 0.57
CA GLN A 167 19.22 13.72 0.45
C GLN A 167 19.64 13.48 -1.01
N LEU A 168 18.67 13.42 -1.93
CA LEU A 168 18.91 13.39 -3.36
C LEU A 168 19.27 14.77 -3.96
N GLY A 169 19.37 15.82 -3.13
CA GLY A 169 19.83 17.15 -3.51
C GLY A 169 18.75 18.11 -3.98
N MET A 170 17.48 17.81 -3.77
CA MET A 170 16.36 18.69 -4.13
C MET A 170 16.08 19.74 -3.05
N ASP A 171 15.58 20.91 -3.47
CA ASP A 171 14.98 21.93 -2.58
C ASP A 171 13.52 21.54 -2.32
N VAL A 172 13.22 21.10 -1.08
CA VAL A 172 11.94 20.49 -0.74
C VAL A 172 11.13 21.34 0.21
N THR A 173 9.86 21.57 -0.14
CA THR A 173 8.88 22.19 0.75
C THR A 173 7.76 21.19 1.08
N VAL A 174 7.58 20.87 2.35
CA VAL A 174 6.41 20.15 2.84
C VAL A 174 5.25 21.12 3.00
N VAL A 175 4.15 20.82 2.35
CA VAL A 175 2.88 21.59 2.42
C VAL A 175 1.92 20.80 3.28
N HIS A 176 1.43 21.37 4.37
CA HIS A 176 0.53 20.70 5.29
C HIS A 176 -0.69 21.54 5.60
N LEU A 177 -1.86 20.88 5.64
CA LEU A 177 -3.14 21.54 5.89
C LEU A 177 -3.27 22.04 7.34
N MET A 178 -2.72 21.25 8.29
CA MET A 178 -2.80 21.55 9.71
C MET A 178 -1.63 22.42 10.17
N GLU A 179 -1.73 22.98 11.37
CA GLU A 179 -0.67 23.81 11.96
C GLU A 179 0.49 22.96 12.54
N ASP A 180 0.20 21.71 12.90
CA ASP A 180 1.17 20.79 13.51
C ASP A 180 1.48 19.61 12.60
N LEU A 181 2.74 19.19 12.56
CA LEU A 181 3.17 17.95 11.92
C LEU A 181 2.71 16.74 12.72
N MET A 182 2.33 15.67 12.02
CA MET A 182 1.91 14.41 12.67
C MET A 182 0.85 14.62 13.77
N GLU A 183 -0.12 15.47 13.52
CA GLU A 183 -1.14 15.94 14.47
C GLU A 183 -1.96 14.82 15.13
N ARG A 184 -1.90 13.62 14.58
CA ARG A 184 -2.57 12.44 15.15
C ARG A 184 -1.70 11.67 16.13
N GLN A 185 -0.37 11.86 16.11
CA GLN A 185 0.59 11.11 16.92
C GLN A 185 1.34 11.99 17.92
N LEU A 186 1.50 13.28 17.63
CA LEU A 186 2.29 14.21 18.42
C LEU A 186 1.43 15.33 18.98
N ASP A 187 1.76 15.79 20.16
CA ASP A 187 1.25 17.06 20.67
C ASP A 187 1.98 18.25 20.03
N HIS A 188 1.47 19.46 20.25
CA HIS A 188 2.02 20.69 19.68
C HIS A 188 3.52 20.89 19.99
N GLN A 189 3.95 20.59 21.23
CA GLN A 189 5.36 20.75 21.62
C GLN A 189 6.27 19.78 20.88
N ALA A 190 5.90 18.51 20.81
CA ALA A 190 6.67 17.48 20.11
C ALA A 190 6.68 17.73 18.59
N ALA A 191 5.54 18.16 18.01
CA ALA A 191 5.44 18.55 16.61
C ALA A 191 6.37 19.72 16.27
N GLY A 192 6.43 20.74 17.16
CA GLY A 192 7.34 21.87 17.01
C GLY A 192 8.82 21.48 17.08
N MET A 193 9.19 20.56 17.97
CA MET A 193 10.55 20.04 18.07
C MET A 193 10.92 19.23 16.80
N LEU A 194 10.03 18.39 16.29
CA LEU A 194 10.23 17.64 15.07
C LEU A 194 10.42 18.57 13.89
N LYS A 195 9.56 19.59 13.73
CA LYS A 195 9.63 20.58 12.67
C LYS A 195 10.99 21.28 12.68
N ALA A 196 11.42 21.79 13.84
CA ALA A 196 12.71 22.49 13.98
C ALA A 196 13.89 21.58 13.61
N GLU A 197 13.83 20.29 13.94
CA GLU A 197 14.86 19.32 13.56
C GLU A 197 14.91 19.11 12.04
N LEU A 198 13.74 18.94 11.40
CA LEU A 198 13.66 18.75 9.97
C LEU A 198 14.06 20.00 9.17
N GLU A 199 13.76 21.20 9.68
CA GLU A 199 14.25 22.47 9.14
C GLU A 199 15.79 22.56 9.16
N ARG A 200 16.43 22.09 10.24
CA ARG A 200 17.90 22.00 10.31
C ARG A 200 18.48 21.01 9.28
N GLN A 201 17.69 20.01 8.88
CA GLN A 201 18.05 19.07 7.83
C GLN A 201 17.75 19.58 6.42
N GLY A 202 17.27 20.81 6.26
CA GLY A 202 17.06 21.47 4.97
C GLY A 202 15.65 21.35 4.39
N ILE A 203 14.69 20.79 5.13
CA ILE A 203 13.29 20.74 4.70
C ILE A 203 12.60 22.07 5.03
N LYS A 204 11.88 22.65 4.05
CA LYS A 204 11.05 23.82 4.23
C LYS A 204 9.60 23.41 4.51
N PHE A 205 8.87 24.25 5.23
CA PHE A 205 7.48 23.97 5.57
C PHE A 205 6.55 25.13 5.21
N LYS A 206 5.39 24.80 4.65
CA LYS A 206 4.23 25.69 4.50
C LYS A 206 3.05 25.05 5.24
N MET A 207 2.86 25.47 6.50
CA MET A 207 1.83 24.95 7.40
C MET A 207 0.52 25.73 7.22
N GLY A 208 -0.61 25.13 7.65
CA GLY A 208 -1.95 25.73 7.53
C GLY A 208 -2.37 25.98 6.08
N ALA A 209 -1.77 25.31 5.10
CA ALA A 209 -1.92 25.62 3.68
C ALA A 209 -2.78 24.57 2.96
N GLN A 210 -3.93 25.00 2.46
CA GLN A 210 -4.81 24.18 1.64
C GLN A 210 -4.43 24.32 0.16
N THR A 211 -3.89 23.25 -0.44
CA THR A 211 -3.64 23.20 -1.88
C THR A 211 -4.96 23.04 -2.63
N THR A 212 -5.20 23.91 -3.60
CA THR A 212 -6.44 23.93 -4.39
C THR A 212 -6.23 23.54 -5.85
N GLU A 213 -5.01 23.67 -6.37
CA GLU A 213 -4.68 23.37 -7.77
C GLU A 213 -3.18 23.07 -7.90
N LEU A 214 -2.83 22.18 -8.85
CA LEU A 214 -1.46 22.01 -9.34
C LEU A 214 -1.30 22.73 -10.67
N LEU A 215 -0.37 23.68 -10.71
CA LEU A 215 -0.10 24.57 -11.84
C LEU A 215 0.77 23.88 -12.91
N GLY A 216 0.76 24.43 -14.12
CA GLY A 216 1.57 23.99 -15.24
C GLY A 216 0.76 23.54 -16.45
N GLY A 217 1.44 23.18 -17.52
CA GLY A 217 0.84 22.60 -18.73
C GLY A 217 0.63 21.10 -18.58
N SER A 218 1.32 20.28 -19.41
CA SER A 218 1.33 18.82 -19.30
C SER A 218 2.07 18.33 -18.06
N ARG A 219 3.06 19.12 -17.59
CA ARG A 219 3.89 18.83 -16.43
C ARG A 219 3.60 19.84 -15.31
N VAL A 220 3.70 19.40 -14.05
CA VAL A 220 3.54 20.29 -12.89
C VAL A 220 4.68 21.32 -12.84
N SER A 221 4.34 22.56 -12.50
CA SER A 221 5.31 23.66 -12.31
C SER A 221 5.10 24.42 -10.98
N GLY A 222 4.07 24.08 -10.23
CA GLY A 222 3.80 24.70 -8.93
C GLY A 222 2.46 24.28 -8.34
N LEU A 223 2.18 24.85 -7.18
CA LEU A 223 0.94 24.67 -6.43
C LEU A 223 0.30 26.03 -6.19
N ARG A 224 -1.04 26.09 -6.20
CA ARG A 224 -1.83 27.23 -5.74
C ARG A 224 -2.58 26.86 -4.47
N PHE A 225 -2.66 27.80 -3.55
CA PHE A 225 -3.31 27.64 -2.27
C PHE A 225 -4.62 28.43 -2.18
N ALA A 226 -5.47 28.10 -1.19
CA ALA A 226 -6.75 28.74 -0.99
C ALA A 226 -6.66 30.25 -0.67
N ASP A 227 -5.54 30.70 -0.13
CA ASP A 227 -5.23 32.11 0.11
C ASP A 227 -4.78 32.87 -1.15
N GLY A 228 -4.72 32.21 -2.30
CA GLY A 228 -4.28 32.76 -3.57
C GLY A 228 -2.75 32.78 -3.76
N THR A 229 -1.97 32.41 -2.77
CA THR A 229 -0.50 32.30 -2.91
C THR A 229 -0.09 31.08 -3.72
N GLU A 230 1.10 31.12 -4.28
CA GLU A 230 1.66 30.02 -5.09
C GLU A 230 3.01 29.57 -4.55
N LEU A 231 3.37 28.32 -4.84
CA LEU A 231 4.66 27.72 -4.58
C LEU A 231 5.17 27.06 -5.87
N GLU A 232 6.35 27.43 -6.31
CA GLU A 232 7.00 26.78 -7.44
C GLU A 232 7.51 25.39 -7.07
N ALA A 233 7.17 24.38 -7.89
CA ALA A 233 7.63 23.02 -7.73
C ALA A 233 7.57 22.28 -9.07
N GLU A 234 8.64 21.62 -9.45
CA GLU A 234 8.78 20.84 -10.69
C GLU A 234 8.36 19.39 -10.51
N PHE A 235 8.24 18.97 -9.24
CA PHE A 235 7.83 17.62 -8.85
C PHE A 235 6.98 17.68 -7.56
N VAL A 236 5.90 16.90 -7.51
CA VAL A 236 4.97 16.90 -6.39
C VAL A 236 4.72 15.48 -5.91
N VAL A 237 4.92 15.25 -4.61
CA VAL A 237 4.57 14.00 -3.95
C VAL A 237 3.32 14.20 -3.11
N MET A 238 2.29 13.38 -3.32
CA MET A 238 1.07 13.39 -2.51
C MET A 238 1.13 12.27 -1.46
N ALA A 239 1.27 12.65 -0.19
CA ALA A 239 1.35 11.77 0.97
C ALA A 239 0.26 12.11 2.00
N VAL A 240 -0.99 12.23 1.54
CA VAL A 240 -2.15 12.66 2.34
C VAL A 240 -3.06 11.49 2.78
N GLY A 241 -2.53 10.29 2.75
CA GLY A 241 -3.22 9.07 3.14
C GLY A 241 -3.28 8.01 2.07
N ILE A 242 -3.98 6.93 2.37
CA ILE A 242 -4.14 5.77 1.50
C ILE A 242 -5.62 5.45 1.28
N LYS A 243 -5.90 4.77 0.18
CA LYS A 243 -7.22 4.27 -0.17
C LYS A 243 -7.16 2.75 -0.31
N PRO A 244 -7.97 1.97 0.44
CA PRO A 244 -8.08 0.53 0.28
C PRO A 244 -8.34 0.14 -1.18
N ASN A 245 -7.60 -0.84 -1.71
CA ASN A 245 -7.80 -1.32 -3.06
C ASN A 245 -8.88 -2.39 -3.09
N VAL A 246 -10.08 -1.98 -3.46
CA VAL A 246 -11.29 -2.81 -3.45
C VAL A 246 -11.82 -3.14 -4.86
N ALA A 247 -11.07 -2.81 -5.91
CA ALA A 247 -11.52 -2.92 -7.30
C ALA A 247 -11.93 -4.34 -7.66
N VAL A 248 -11.08 -5.33 -7.37
CA VAL A 248 -11.36 -6.75 -7.63
C VAL A 248 -12.62 -7.22 -6.89
N ALA A 249 -12.76 -6.85 -5.61
CA ALA A 249 -13.93 -7.23 -4.81
C ALA A 249 -15.23 -6.64 -5.39
N LYS A 250 -15.23 -5.36 -5.77
CA LYS A 250 -16.37 -4.70 -6.42
C LYS A 250 -16.73 -5.36 -7.74
N ALA A 251 -15.75 -5.63 -8.60
CA ALA A 251 -15.96 -6.30 -9.89
C ALA A 251 -16.49 -7.74 -9.74
N SER A 252 -16.31 -8.34 -8.56
CA SER A 252 -16.75 -9.70 -8.23
C SER A 252 -18.09 -9.74 -7.48
N GLY A 253 -18.72 -8.58 -7.22
CA GLY A 253 -19.96 -8.48 -6.47
C GLY A 253 -19.81 -8.79 -4.96
N ILE A 254 -18.62 -8.64 -4.41
CA ILE A 254 -18.31 -8.79 -2.98
C ILE A 254 -18.67 -7.49 -2.25
N GLU A 255 -19.21 -7.60 -1.06
CA GLU A 255 -19.59 -6.46 -0.24
C GLU A 255 -18.38 -5.58 0.12
N VAL A 256 -18.51 -4.29 -0.16
CA VAL A 256 -17.47 -3.29 0.05
C VAL A 256 -18.10 -2.01 0.61
N ASN A 257 -17.49 -1.51 1.70
CA ASN A 257 -17.72 -0.14 2.17
C ASN A 257 -16.47 0.70 1.84
N ARG A 258 -15.75 1.15 2.87
CA ARG A 258 -14.42 1.75 2.70
C ARG A 258 -13.39 0.70 2.28
N GLY A 259 -13.44 -0.49 2.88
CA GLY A 259 -12.67 -1.68 2.56
C GLY A 259 -13.56 -2.85 2.15
N ILE A 260 -12.97 -4.02 1.93
CA ILE A 260 -13.67 -5.28 1.68
C ILE A 260 -14.23 -5.77 3.01
N VAL A 261 -15.55 -5.87 3.14
CA VAL A 261 -16.21 -6.26 4.39
C VAL A 261 -15.96 -7.74 4.69
N VAL A 262 -15.48 -8.02 5.90
CA VAL A 262 -15.23 -9.38 6.36
C VAL A 262 -15.83 -9.64 7.74
N ASN A 263 -16.12 -10.92 8.01
CA ASN A 263 -16.48 -11.40 9.33
C ASN A 263 -15.23 -11.63 10.22
N ASP A 264 -15.45 -12.14 11.43
CA ASP A 264 -14.39 -12.38 12.42
C ASP A 264 -13.39 -13.49 12.02
N TYR A 265 -13.66 -14.24 10.97
CA TYR A 265 -12.74 -15.21 10.37
C TYR A 265 -12.16 -14.74 9.02
N LEU A 266 -12.23 -13.43 8.77
CA LEU A 266 -11.72 -12.77 7.56
C LEU A 266 -12.41 -13.24 6.26
N GLN A 267 -13.61 -13.83 6.37
CA GLN A 267 -14.41 -14.30 5.26
C GLN A 267 -15.24 -13.14 4.70
N THR A 268 -15.26 -12.98 3.38
CA THR A 268 -16.06 -11.97 2.68
C THR A 268 -17.54 -12.44 2.53
N SER A 269 -18.36 -11.62 1.87
CA SER A 269 -19.74 -11.98 1.52
C SER A 269 -19.81 -13.08 0.45
N LEU A 270 -18.71 -13.44 -0.22
CA LEU A 270 -18.64 -14.52 -1.20
C LEU A 270 -18.01 -15.75 -0.54
N GLU A 271 -18.71 -16.89 -0.60
CA GLU A 271 -18.25 -18.15 -0.01
C GLU A 271 -16.91 -18.61 -0.60
N GLY A 272 -16.00 -19.06 0.26
CA GLY A 272 -14.65 -19.47 -0.12
C GLY A 272 -13.69 -18.34 -0.45
N VAL A 273 -14.13 -17.07 -0.33
CA VAL A 273 -13.31 -15.89 -0.58
C VAL A 273 -13.07 -15.12 0.73
N TYR A 274 -11.82 -14.84 0.99
CA TYR A 274 -11.31 -14.20 2.20
C TYR A 274 -10.56 -12.93 1.87
N SER A 275 -10.36 -12.04 2.84
CA SER A 275 -9.55 -10.85 2.66
C SER A 275 -8.73 -10.54 3.91
N VAL A 276 -7.47 -10.11 3.71
CA VAL A 276 -6.58 -9.60 4.76
C VAL A 276 -5.83 -8.36 4.27
N GLY A 277 -5.33 -7.58 5.20
CA GLY A 277 -4.49 -6.44 4.88
C GLY A 277 -5.27 -5.14 4.78
N GLU A 278 -4.62 -4.11 4.21
CA GLU A 278 -5.15 -2.74 4.15
C GLU A 278 -6.39 -2.60 3.26
N CYS A 279 -6.67 -3.58 2.38
CA CYS A 279 -7.91 -3.61 1.60
C CYS A 279 -9.13 -4.07 2.41
N THR A 280 -8.92 -4.62 3.61
CA THR A 280 -9.94 -5.29 4.41
C THR A 280 -10.59 -4.35 5.41
N GLU A 281 -11.91 -4.46 5.57
CA GLU A 281 -12.71 -3.77 6.59
C GLU A 281 -13.33 -4.80 7.55
N HIS A 282 -12.87 -4.81 8.80
CA HIS A 282 -13.40 -5.66 9.84
C HIS A 282 -14.13 -4.81 10.88
N ARG A 283 -15.41 -5.08 11.12
CA ARG A 283 -16.26 -4.32 12.06
C ARG A 283 -16.20 -2.80 11.85
N GLY A 284 -16.19 -2.34 10.59
CA GLY A 284 -16.13 -0.92 10.22
C GLY A 284 -14.73 -0.29 10.30
N VAL A 285 -13.67 -1.07 10.57
CA VAL A 285 -12.29 -0.57 10.70
C VAL A 285 -11.41 -1.14 9.60
N CYS A 286 -10.71 -0.24 8.87
CA CYS A 286 -9.59 -0.59 7.99
C CYS A 286 -8.29 -0.30 8.74
N TYR A 287 -7.37 -1.25 8.75
CA TYR A 287 -6.07 -1.12 9.43
C TYR A 287 -4.96 -0.78 8.44
N GLY A 288 -4.15 0.22 8.75
CA GLY A 288 -3.01 0.66 7.92
C GLY A 288 -1.64 0.37 8.54
N LEU A 289 -1.58 -0.44 9.60
CA LEU A 289 -0.34 -0.83 10.27
C LEU A 289 -0.07 -2.32 10.08
N VAL A 290 1.21 -2.71 10.06
CA VAL A 290 1.61 -4.09 9.75
C VAL A 290 1.18 -5.10 10.80
N ALA A 291 1.24 -4.76 12.09
CA ALA A 291 0.90 -5.69 13.17
C ALA A 291 -0.54 -6.22 13.07
N PRO A 292 -1.59 -5.38 12.91
CA PRO A 292 -2.96 -5.86 12.67
C PRO A 292 -3.09 -6.78 11.46
N LEU A 293 -2.33 -6.50 10.38
CA LEU A 293 -2.41 -7.30 9.16
C LEU A 293 -1.86 -8.71 9.37
N PHE A 294 -0.80 -8.85 10.16
CA PHE A 294 -0.24 -10.15 10.54
C PHE A 294 -1.16 -10.91 11.50
N GLU A 295 -1.83 -10.22 12.44
CA GLU A 295 -2.85 -10.81 13.31
C GLU A 295 -4.01 -11.40 12.48
N GLN A 296 -4.51 -10.66 11.48
CA GLN A 296 -5.51 -11.13 10.54
C GLN A 296 -5.01 -12.37 9.79
N GLY A 297 -3.79 -12.33 9.27
CA GLY A 297 -3.18 -13.44 8.54
C GLY A 297 -3.06 -14.71 9.36
N MET A 298 -2.71 -14.61 10.65
CA MET A 298 -2.62 -15.76 11.56
C MET A 298 -3.99 -16.41 11.81
N VAL A 299 -5.03 -15.61 12.04
CA VAL A 299 -6.39 -16.11 12.25
C VAL A 299 -6.87 -16.81 10.98
N LEU A 300 -6.72 -16.17 9.82
CA LEU A 300 -7.14 -16.74 8.54
C LEU A 300 -6.39 -18.04 8.22
N ALA A 301 -5.06 -18.05 8.37
CA ALA A 301 -4.26 -19.23 8.09
C ALA A 301 -4.73 -20.46 8.87
N LYS A 302 -5.01 -20.31 10.17
CA LYS A 302 -5.56 -21.38 10.99
C LYS A 302 -6.95 -21.80 10.51
N HIS A 303 -7.84 -20.82 10.29
CA HIS A 303 -9.22 -21.06 9.87
C HIS A 303 -9.30 -21.89 8.58
N ILE A 304 -8.62 -21.47 7.51
CA ILE A 304 -8.68 -22.18 6.22
C ILE A 304 -7.89 -23.47 6.21
N SER A 305 -6.93 -23.65 7.14
CA SER A 305 -6.19 -24.89 7.32
C SER A 305 -6.96 -25.96 8.12
N GLY A 306 -8.13 -25.57 8.72
CA GLY A 306 -8.92 -26.44 9.56
C GLY A 306 -8.32 -26.62 10.97
N VAL A 307 -7.49 -25.68 11.41
CA VAL A 307 -6.93 -25.62 12.76
C VAL A 307 -7.81 -24.73 13.61
N GLU A 308 -8.11 -25.16 14.82
CA GLU A 308 -8.90 -24.37 15.78
C GLU A 308 -8.25 -23.00 16.03
N THR A 309 -9.06 -21.95 15.97
CA THR A 309 -8.62 -20.58 16.21
C THR A 309 -9.73 -19.76 16.83
N ALA A 310 -9.35 -18.85 17.73
CA ALA A 310 -10.24 -17.79 18.17
C ALA A 310 -10.56 -16.85 16.98
N PRO A 311 -11.77 -16.27 16.97
CA PRO A 311 -12.12 -15.24 15.99
C PRO A 311 -11.22 -14.01 16.13
N TYR A 312 -10.97 -13.30 15.03
CA TYR A 312 -10.28 -12.01 15.04
C TYR A 312 -11.15 -10.98 15.78
N ALA A 313 -10.66 -10.50 16.90
CA ALA A 313 -11.39 -9.55 17.74
C ALA A 313 -11.16 -8.08 17.36
N GLY A 314 -10.34 -7.84 16.35
CA GLY A 314 -9.76 -6.53 16.06
C GLY A 314 -8.40 -6.36 16.73
N SER A 315 -7.66 -5.33 16.36
CA SER A 315 -6.37 -4.99 16.95
C SER A 315 -6.49 -3.77 17.86
N SER A 316 -5.69 -3.75 18.93
CA SER A 316 -5.50 -2.55 19.77
C SER A 316 -4.71 -1.45 19.03
N PHE A 317 -3.94 -1.83 18.02
CA PHE A 317 -3.24 -0.91 17.11
C PHE A 317 -4.24 -0.34 16.09
N ARG A 318 -4.99 0.68 16.49
CA ARG A 318 -5.90 1.37 15.57
C ARG A 318 -5.13 2.40 14.76
N PRO A 319 -5.47 2.58 13.46
CA PRO A 319 -4.99 3.75 12.73
C PRO A 319 -5.50 4.99 13.44
N SER A 320 -4.60 5.86 13.78
CA SER A 320 -4.88 7.18 14.34
C SER A 320 -5.56 8.08 13.32
#